data_684e711801f89d500449744c72121a81
#
_entry.id   684e711801f89d500449744c72121a81
#
_cell.length_a   1.000
_cell.length_b   1.000
_cell.length_c   1.000
_cell.angle_alpha   90.00
_cell.angle_beta   90.00
_cell.angle_gamma   90.00
#
_symmetry.space_group_name_H-M   'P 1'
#
loop_
_entity.id
_entity.type
_entity.pdbx_description
1 polymer ?
#
loop_
_entity_poly.entity_id
_entity_poly.type
_entity_poly.pdbx_seq_one_letter_code
_entity_poly.pdbx_strand_id
1 'polypeptide(L)'
;MKHSEFVAIATRLMTAQEPFLVIGPPGSGKTAGLVQASLAAKRRVVITHPIISEEVDYRGLPGFVQRNGQTEAVFLPFGFARDLTTTREPTSVIVDDVGQVRLSVQAALMQLIHLGEIDGTRISDTVTFALASNRREDRAAVQGIVSALVDRCVCVLELEVDASELASWLLTQGYNPILAAFIRWKPDEVRFDAKNEFQK
;
A
#
# COMPACT_ATOMS: atom_id res chain seq x y z
N MET A 1 -3.10 6.76 -15.40
CA MET A 1 -2.70 5.57 -16.19
C MET A 1 -3.73 4.47 -16.07
N LYS A 2 -3.78 3.54 -17.03
CA LYS A 2 -4.67 2.36 -17.02
C LYS A 2 -4.17 1.29 -16.04
N HIS A 3 -5.07 0.38 -15.66
CA HIS A 3 -4.74 -0.67 -14.67
C HIS A 3 -3.64 -1.63 -15.16
N SER A 4 -3.69 -2.06 -16.42
CA SER A 4 -2.66 -2.96 -17.00
C SER A 4 -1.26 -2.33 -17.01
N GLU A 5 -1.17 -1.06 -17.39
CA GLU A 5 0.05 -0.27 -17.35
C GLU A 5 0.58 -0.11 -15.93
N PHE A 6 -0.32 0.20 -14.99
CA PHE A 6 -0.02 0.30 -13.56
C PHE A 6 0.60 -1.00 -13.02
N VAL A 7 -0.04 -2.15 -13.26
CA VAL A 7 0.47 -3.45 -12.80
C VAL A 7 1.86 -3.75 -13.40
N ALA A 8 2.08 -3.43 -14.68
CA ALA A 8 3.38 -3.65 -15.32
C ALA A 8 4.49 -2.79 -14.70
N ILE A 9 4.23 -1.50 -14.43
CA ILE A 9 5.19 -0.60 -13.80
C ILE A 9 5.43 -1.01 -12.34
N ALA A 10 4.37 -1.27 -11.58
CA ALA A 10 4.45 -1.69 -10.18
C ALA A 10 5.26 -3.00 -10.04
N THR A 11 5.09 -3.96 -10.96
CA THR A 11 5.88 -5.21 -10.98
C THR A 11 7.38 -4.92 -11.11
N ARG A 12 7.75 -3.98 -11.98
CA ARG A 12 9.17 -3.59 -12.17
C ARG A 12 9.72 -2.90 -10.92
N LEU A 13 8.97 -1.99 -10.31
CA LEU A 13 9.37 -1.29 -9.08
C LEU A 13 9.55 -2.27 -7.92
N MET A 14 8.61 -3.21 -7.74
CA MET A 14 8.72 -4.25 -6.73
C MET A 14 9.90 -5.19 -6.97
N THR A 15 10.20 -5.52 -8.23
CA THR A 15 11.37 -6.34 -8.59
C THR A 15 12.67 -5.59 -8.30
N ALA A 16 12.70 -4.28 -8.54
CA ALA A 16 13.84 -3.40 -8.23
C ALA A 16 13.91 -3.05 -6.73
N GLN A 17 12.93 -3.45 -5.92
CA GLN A 17 12.80 -3.16 -4.50
C GLN A 17 12.70 -1.65 -4.18
N GLU A 18 12.15 -0.88 -5.10
CA GLU A 18 11.96 0.56 -4.93
C GLU A 18 10.61 0.87 -4.28
N PRO A 19 10.56 1.69 -3.23
CA PRO A 19 9.31 2.12 -2.63
C PRO A 19 8.60 3.12 -3.55
N PHE A 20 7.28 2.98 -3.68
CA PHE A 20 6.46 3.87 -4.51
C PHE A 20 5.07 4.07 -3.93
N LEU A 21 4.40 5.13 -4.37
CA LEU A 21 3.04 5.47 -3.98
C LEU A 21 2.11 5.34 -5.19
N VAL A 22 0.94 4.72 -5.00
CA VAL A 22 -0.16 4.78 -5.97
C VAL A 22 -1.31 5.61 -5.38
N ILE A 23 -1.82 6.53 -6.17
CA ILE A 23 -3.01 7.33 -5.86
C ILE A 23 -4.08 7.09 -6.91
N GLY A 24 -5.34 7.22 -6.52
CA GLY A 24 -6.47 7.08 -7.44
C GLY A 24 -7.79 7.09 -6.70
N PRO A 25 -8.92 7.15 -7.42
CA PRO A 25 -10.23 7.19 -6.78
C PRO A 25 -10.53 5.91 -5.99
N PRO A 26 -11.42 5.98 -4.99
CA PRO A 26 -11.93 4.80 -4.32
C PRO A 26 -12.47 3.76 -5.32
N GLY A 27 -12.22 2.48 -5.06
CA GLY A 27 -12.69 1.41 -5.94
C GLY A 27 -11.93 1.25 -7.27
N SER A 28 -10.87 2.03 -7.54
CA SER A 28 -10.10 1.95 -8.78
C SER A 28 -9.21 0.70 -8.93
N GLY A 29 -9.16 -0.16 -7.91
CA GLY A 29 -8.35 -1.38 -7.95
C GLY A 29 -6.88 -1.22 -7.54
N LYS A 30 -6.52 -0.15 -6.81
CA LYS A 30 -5.15 0.09 -6.32
C LYS A 30 -4.56 -1.12 -5.60
N THR A 31 -5.21 -1.55 -4.54
CA THR A 31 -4.75 -2.68 -3.71
C THR A 31 -4.71 -3.98 -4.51
N ALA A 32 -5.76 -4.25 -5.31
CA ALA A 32 -5.80 -5.43 -6.17
C ALA A 32 -4.65 -5.45 -7.19
N GLY A 33 -4.35 -4.31 -7.82
CA GLY A 33 -3.24 -4.19 -8.76
C GLY A 33 -1.87 -4.33 -8.10
N LEU A 34 -1.71 -3.82 -6.87
CA LEU A 34 -0.48 -4.03 -6.09
C LEU A 34 -0.28 -5.50 -5.72
N VAL A 35 -1.36 -6.21 -5.36
CA VAL A 35 -1.31 -7.67 -5.12
C VAL A 35 -0.90 -8.41 -6.40
N GLN A 36 -1.53 -8.10 -7.54
CA GLN A 36 -1.16 -8.70 -8.83
C GLN A 36 0.30 -8.44 -9.19
N ALA A 37 0.77 -7.21 -9.01
CA ALA A 37 2.16 -6.83 -9.27
C ALA A 37 3.15 -7.59 -8.37
N SER A 38 2.82 -7.75 -7.08
CA SER A 38 3.63 -8.51 -6.13
C SER A 38 3.75 -9.98 -6.53
N LEU A 39 2.63 -10.60 -6.89
CA LEU A 39 2.60 -12.00 -7.35
C LEU A 39 3.38 -12.18 -8.66
N ALA A 40 3.23 -11.24 -9.61
CA ALA A 40 3.99 -11.24 -10.86
C ALA A 40 5.51 -11.08 -10.62
N ALA A 41 5.89 -10.31 -9.61
CA ALA A 41 7.28 -10.16 -9.15
C ALA A 41 7.77 -11.36 -8.29
N LYS A 42 6.95 -12.41 -8.11
CA LYS A 42 7.24 -13.58 -7.28
C LYS A 42 7.58 -13.22 -5.83
N ARG A 43 6.84 -12.30 -5.26
CA ARG A 43 7.04 -11.82 -3.89
C ARG A 43 5.87 -12.21 -3.00
N ARG A 44 6.15 -12.55 -1.76
CA ARG A 44 5.13 -12.71 -0.72
C ARG A 44 4.42 -11.38 -0.52
N VAL A 45 3.11 -11.41 -0.38
CA VAL A 45 2.28 -10.22 -0.15
C VAL A 45 1.97 -10.11 1.33
N VAL A 46 2.24 -8.95 1.89
CA VAL A 46 1.79 -8.55 3.23
C VAL A 46 1.03 -7.24 3.09
N ILE A 47 -0.22 -7.20 3.52
CA ILE A 47 -1.04 -5.99 3.48
C ILE A 47 -1.18 -5.47 4.92
N THR A 48 -0.92 -4.20 5.11
CA THR A 48 -1.17 -3.50 6.38
C THR A 48 -2.16 -2.36 6.13
N HIS A 49 -3.06 -2.18 7.09
CA HIS A 49 -4.07 -1.12 7.07
C HIS A 49 -3.78 -0.14 8.22
N PRO A 50 -2.95 0.87 8.01
CA PRO A 50 -2.50 1.76 9.07
C PRO A 50 -3.63 2.54 9.75
N ILE A 51 -4.81 2.62 9.14
CA ILE A 51 -5.98 3.31 9.71
C ILE A 51 -6.47 2.65 11.03
N ILE A 52 -6.25 1.33 11.16
CA ILE A 52 -6.59 0.56 12.38
C ILE A 52 -5.35 0.23 13.22
N SER A 53 -4.18 0.74 12.84
CA SER A 53 -2.91 0.47 13.50
C SER A 53 -2.52 1.65 14.41
N GLU A 54 -1.70 1.35 15.40
CA GLU A 54 -1.06 2.33 16.26
C GLU A 54 0.45 2.45 15.91
N GLU A 55 1.11 3.48 16.40
CA GLU A 55 2.53 3.72 16.13
C GLU A 55 3.42 2.55 16.54
N VAL A 56 3.05 1.89 17.65
CA VAL A 56 3.78 0.74 18.20
C VAL A 56 3.82 -0.46 17.24
N ASP A 57 2.83 -0.60 16.36
CA ASP A 57 2.80 -1.66 15.34
C ASP A 57 3.97 -1.53 14.35
N TYR A 58 4.47 -0.30 14.16
CA TYR A 58 5.57 0.03 13.25
C TYR A 58 6.90 0.31 13.96
N ARG A 59 6.87 0.66 15.25
CA ARG A 59 8.06 0.98 16.05
C ARG A 59 8.46 -0.13 17.01
N GLY A 60 7.58 -1.05 17.35
CA GLY A 60 7.78 -2.03 18.40
C GLY A 60 7.28 -1.58 19.77
N LEU A 61 7.32 -2.48 20.72
CA LEU A 61 6.94 -2.25 22.11
C LEU A 61 8.18 -2.06 22.99
N PRO A 62 8.15 -1.13 23.98
CA PRO A 62 9.24 -1.00 24.93
C PRO A 62 9.40 -2.30 25.74
N GLY A 63 10.61 -2.77 25.86
CA GLY A 63 10.96 -3.96 26.61
C GLY A 63 12.39 -3.88 27.16
N PHE A 64 12.74 -4.86 27.97
CA PHE A 64 14.08 -4.95 28.56
C PHE A 64 14.84 -6.13 27.95
N VAL A 65 16.07 -5.89 27.57
CA VAL A 65 17.01 -6.91 27.10
C VAL A 65 18.25 -6.93 27.96
N GLN A 66 18.85 -8.11 28.12
CA GLN A 66 20.16 -8.25 28.76
C GLN A 66 21.24 -8.22 27.68
N ARG A 67 22.10 -7.20 27.74
CA ARG A 67 23.27 -7.10 26.88
C ARG A 67 24.52 -6.91 27.77
N ASN A 68 25.49 -7.77 27.60
CA ASN A 68 26.77 -7.69 28.36
C ASN A 68 26.59 -7.61 29.87
N GLY A 69 25.56 -8.26 30.43
CA GLY A 69 25.27 -8.25 31.87
C GLY A 69 24.56 -6.98 32.36
N GLN A 70 24.20 -6.07 31.47
CA GLN A 70 23.41 -4.87 31.77
C GLN A 70 22.02 -4.99 31.23
N THR A 71 21.02 -4.45 31.93
CA THR A 71 19.65 -4.36 31.49
C THR A 71 19.47 -3.07 30.70
N GLU A 72 19.11 -3.19 29.44
CA GLU A 72 18.84 -2.05 28.56
C GLU A 72 17.34 -2.02 28.21
N ALA A 73 16.76 -0.82 28.21
CA ALA A 73 15.41 -0.58 27.68
C ALA A 73 15.50 -0.34 26.17
N VAL A 74 14.79 -1.14 25.39
CA VAL A 74 14.76 -1.06 23.92
C VAL A 74 13.35 -1.24 23.41
N PHE A 75 13.07 -0.79 22.19
CA PHE A 75 11.84 -1.17 21.49
C PHE A 75 12.04 -2.52 20.81
N LEU A 76 11.17 -3.47 21.10
CA LEU A 76 11.20 -4.81 20.53
C LEU A 76 10.16 -4.94 19.43
N PRO A 77 10.56 -5.25 18.20
CA PRO A 77 9.60 -5.55 17.12
C PRO A 77 8.68 -6.70 17.53
N PHE A 78 7.39 -6.55 17.26
CA PHE A 78 6.38 -7.59 17.47
C PHE A 78 5.44 -7.69 16.27
N GLY A 79 4.63 -8.74 16.21
CA GLY A 79 3.63 -8.93 15.17
C GLY A 79 4.20 -8.71 13.75
N PHE A 80 3.57 -7.83 12.99
CA PHE A 80 3.96 -7.42 11.66
C PHE A 80 5.42 -6.92 11.59
N ALA A 81 5.81 -6.04 12.50
CA ALA A 81 7.16 -5.48 12.53
C ALA A 81 8.25 -6.55 12.71
N ARG A 82 7.99 -7.52 13.60
CA ARG A 82 8.89 -8.66 13.80
C ARG A 82 9.01 -9.53 12.54
N ASP A 83 7.92 -9.77 11.86
CA ASP A 83 7.90 -10.54 10.62
C ASP A 83 8.81 -9.92 9.55
N LEU A 84 8.83 -8.58 9.44
CA LEU A 84 9.73 -7.86 8.53
C LEU A 84 11.22 -8.00 8.89
N THR A 85 11.56 -8.16 10.16
CA THR A 85 12.96 -8.32 10.59
C THR A 85 13.47 -9.75 10.41
N THR A 86 12.58 -10.73 10.32
CA THR A 86 12.94 -12.16 10.31
C THR A 86 12.74 -12.85 8.97
N THR A 87 11.91 -12.26 8.08
CA THR A 87 11.63 -12.86 6.77
C THR A 87 12.88 -12.98 5.91
N ARG A 88 12.98 -14.08 5.18
CA ARG A 88 14.01 -14.30 4.15
C ARG A 88 13.44 -14.39 2.74
N GLU A 89 12.14 -14.38 2.64
CA GLU A 89 11.43 -14.40 1.37
C GLU A 89 11.33 -12.98 0.79
N PRO A 90 11.49 -12.81 -0.54
CA PRO A 90 11.15 -11.57 -1.18
C PRO A 90 9.71 -11.15 -0.81
N THR A 91 9.56 -10.05 -0.08
CA THR A 91 8.28 -9.66 0.49
C THR A 91 7.91 -8.24 0.04
N SER A 92 6.70 -8.07 -0.48
CA SER A 92 6.10 -6.77 -0.75
C SER A 92 5.13 -6.41 0.36
N VAL A 93 5.38 -5.30 1.02
CA VAL A 93 4.50 -4.71 2.02
C VAL A 93 3.63 -3.67 1.34
N ILE A 94 2.33 -3.94 1.28
CA ILE A 94 1.33 -3.01 0.76
C ILE A 94 0.76 -2.25 1.95
N VAL A 95 1.00 -0.94 1.98
CA VAL A 95 0.49 -0.01 2.99
C VAL A 95 -0.76 0.66 2.41
N ASP A 96 -1.93 0.15 2.78
CA ASP A 96 -3.19 0.59 2.19
C ASP A 96 -3.79 1.80 2.94
N ASP A 97 -4.43 2.70 2.20
CA ASP A 97 -5.11 3.91 2.70
C ASP A 97 -4.22 4.84 3.54
N VAL A 98 -2.92 4.96 3.21
CA VAL A 98 -1.94 5.75 3.98
C VAL A 98 -2.33 7.23 4.15
N GLY A 99 -3.11 7.81 3.24
CA GLY A 99 -3.59 9.20 3.33
C GLY A 99 -4.71 9.44 4.34
N GLN A 100 -5.31 8.39 4.91
CA GLN A 100 -6.37 8.48 5.91
C GLN A 100 -5.84 8.32 7.35
N VAL A 101 -4.55 8.16 7.50
CA VAL A 101 -3.88 7.76 8.73
C VAL A 101 -3.43 8.98 9.53
N ARG A 102 -3.42 8.87 10.85
CA ARG A 102 -2.89 9.91 11.75
C ARG A 102 -1.44 10.24 11.41
N LEU A 103 -1.07 11.49 11.56
CA LEU A 103 0.28 11.97 11.23
C LEU A 103 1.39 11.23 11.98
N SER A 104 1.14 10.82 13.22
CA SER A 104 2.10 10.07 14.03
C SER A 104 2.39 8.69 13.45
N VAL A 105 1.36 7.98 12.96
CA VAL A 105 1.53 6.69 12.28
C VAL A 105 2.23 6.87 10.93
N GLN A 106 1.90 7.93 10.18
CA GLN A 106 2.65 8.26 8.95
C GLN A 106 4.13 8.52 9.22
N ALA A 107 4.46 9.19 10.34
CA ALA A 107 5.84 9.43 10.74
C ALA A 107 6.59 8.12 11.08
N ALA A 108 5.93 7.18 11.77
CA ALA A 108 6.49 5.86 12.06
C ALA A 108 6.74 5.05 10.77
N LEU A 109 5.78 5.05 9.84
CA LEU A 109 5.93 4.43 8.52
C LEU A 109 7.06 5.06 7.71
N MET A 110 7.16 6.40 7.71
CA MET A 110 8.24 7.12 7.03
C MET A 110 9.61 6.67 7.56
N GLN A 111 9.77 6.57 8.88
CA GLN A 111 11.00 6.12 9.50
C GLN A 111 11.33 4.68 9.07
N LEU A 112 10.35 3.77 9.12
CA LEU A 112 10.50 2.38 8.71
C LEU A 112 10.95 2.27 7.24
N ILE A 113 10.30 3.00 6.33
CA ILE A 113 10.61 2.96 4.90
C ILE A 113 11.97 3.60 4.59
N HIS A 114 12.30 4.71 5.29
CA HIS A 114 13.52 5.46 5.05
C HIS A 114 14.77 4.76 5.58
N LEU A 115 14.71 4.32 6.85
CA LEU A 115 15.87 3.74 7.51
C LEU A 115 16.00 2.23 7.26
N GLY A 116 14.92 1.56 6.88
CA GLY A 116 14.90 0.11 6.77
C GLY A 116 15.11 -0.57 8.11
N GLU A 117 14.67 0.08 9.21
CA GLU A 117 14.86 -0.44 10.56
C GLU A 117 13.71 -0.05 11.49
N ILE A 118 13.56 -0.82 12.54
CA ILE A 118 12.62 -0.62 13.63
C ILE A 118 13.44 -0.45 14.89
N ASP A 119 13.60 0.81 15.33
CA ASP A 119 14.37 1.19 16.51
C ASP A 119 15.74 0.48 16.61
N GLY A 120 16.57 0.61 15.56
CA GLY A 120 17.89 0.00 15.45
C GLY A 120 17.90 -1.49 15.07
N THR A 121 16.73 -2.13 14.94
CA THR A 121 16.63 -3.49 14.41
C THR A 121 16.34 -3.44 12.92
N ARG A 122 17.27 -3.86 12.09
CA ARG A 122 17.16 -3.83 10.63
C ARG A 122 16.06 -4.78 10.14
N ILE A 123 15.21 -4.31 9.22
CA ILE A 123 14.33 -5.18 8.48
C ILE A 123 15.13 -5.95 7.42
N SER A 124 14.56 -7.04 6.94
CA SER A 124 15.20 -7.84 5.89
C SER A 124 15.37 -7.04 4.60
N ASP A 125 16.55 -7.16 3.99
CA ASP A 125 16.86 -6.54 2.69
C ASP A 125 15.98 -7.09 1.53
N THR A 126 15.19 -8.14 1.79
CA THR A 126 14.24 -8.70 0.83
C THR A 126 12.87 -8.00 0.83
N VAL A 127 12.64 -7.05 1.75
CA VAL A 127 11.38 -6.33 1.91
C VAL A 127 11.36 -5.08 1.02
N THR A 128 10.23 -4.83 0.38
CA THR A 128 9.94 -3.56 -0.32
C THR A 128 8.55 -3.06 0.06
N PHE A 129 8.32 -1.76 -0.11
CA PHE A 129 7.07 -1.09 0.25
C PHE A 129 6.36 -0.53 -0.97
N ALA A 130 5.05 -0.73 -1.01
CA ALA A 130 4.15 -0.07 -1.95
C ALA A 130 3.01 0.57 -1.17
N LEU A 131 2.84 1.87 -1.32
CA LEU A 131 1.85 2.65 -0.61
C LEU A 131 0.64 2.90 -1.52
N ALA A 132 -0.57 2.86 -0.95
CA ALA A 132 -1.79 3.22 -1.66
C ALA A 132 -2.56 4.30 -0.90
N SER A 133 -3.15 5.23 -1.64
CA SER A 133 -4.01 6.28 -1.08
C SER A 133 -5.09 6.70 -2.06
N ASN A 134 -6.20 7.19 -1.52
CA ASN A 134 -7.17 7.93 -2.30
C ASN A 134 -6.67 9.36 -2.55
N ARG A 135 -7.20 10.03 -3.60
CA ARG A 135 -6.89 11.42 -3.90
C ARG A 135 -7.60 12.33 -2.90
N ARG A 136 -7.00 13.50 -2.61
CA ARG A 136 -7.61 14.50 -1.71
C ARG A 136 -8.96 15.01 -2.21
N GLU A 137 -9.07 15.17 -3.51
CA GLU A 137 -10.28 15.67 -4.21
C GLU A 137 -11.46 14.72 -4.12
N ASP A 138 -11.22 13.41 -3.95
CA ASP A 138 -12.27 12.40 -3.87
C ASP A 138 -13.02 12.41 -2.52
N ARG A 139 -12.69 13.32 -1.61
CA ARG A 139 -13.34 13.50 -0.29
C ARG A 139 -13.42 12.22 0.56
N ALA A 140 -12.55 11.26 0.30
CA ALA A 140 -12.51 9.95 0.95
C ALA A 140 -11.90 10.02 2.37
N ALA A 141 -12.25 11.03 3.17
CA ALA A 141 -11.70 11.30 4.52
C ALA A 141 -10.14 11.38 4.55
N VAL A 142 -9.52 11.78 3.45
CA VAL A 142 -8.07 11.87 3.34
C VAL A 142 -7.57 13.10 4.10
N GLN A 143 -6.81 12.88 5.17
CA GLN A 143 -6.12 13.97 5.91
C GLN A 143 -4.94 14.53 5.09
N GLY A 144 -4.46 13.78 4.12
CA GLY A 144 -3.30 14.05 3.31
C GLY A 144 -2.11 13.18 3.69
N ILE A 145 -1.19 13.04 2.76
CA ILE A 145 0.08 12.33 3.00
C ILE A 145 1.14 13.39 3.31
N VAL A 146 1.92 13.17 4.37
CA VAL A 146 3.04 14.06 4.67
C VAL A 146 4.05 14.03 3.53
N SER A 147 4.52 15.20 3.10
CA SER A 147 5.47 15.33 1.97
C SER A 147 6.71 14.46 2.19
N ALA A 148 7.21 14.42 3.42
CA ALA A 148 8.36 13.60 3.77
C ALA A 148 8.17 12.10 3.52
N LEU A 149 6.94 11.56 3.59
CA LEU A 149 6.66 10.17 3.22
C LEU A 149 6.64 9.99 1.69
N VAL A 150 6.09 10.97 0.96
CA VAL A 150 6.10 10.97 -0.51
C VAL A 150 7.52 11.06 -1.05
N ASP A 151 8.38 11.88 -0.44
CA ASP A 151 9.78 12.06 -0.82
C ASP A 151 10.64 10.78 -0.65
N ARG A 152 10.12 9.78 0.05
CA ARG A 152 10.76 8.45 0.19
C ARG A 152 10.31 7.46 -0.88
N CYS A 153 9.35 7.85 -1.70
CA CYS A 153 8.90 7.07 -2.84
C CYS A 153 9.64 7.50 -4.10
N VAL A 154 10.11 6.55 -4.90
CA VAL A 154 10.80 6.83 -6.15
C VAL A 154 9.89 7.51 -7.17
N CYS A 155 8.60 7.22 -7.11
CA CYS A 155 7.57 7.86 -7.94
C CYS A 155 6.19 7.76 -7.31
N VAL A 156 5.28 8.58 -7.86
CA VAL A 156 3.84 8.54 -7.58
C VAL A 156 3.14 8.10 -8.87
N LEU A 157 2.39 7.00 -8.78
CA LEU A 157 1.59 6.47 -9.89
C LEU A 157 0.14 6.89 -9.71
N GLU A 158 -0.46 7.52 -10.71
CA GLU A 158 -1.87 7.90 -10.67
C GLU A 158 -2.70 6.91 -11.48
N LEU A 159 -3.55 6.16 -10.76
CA LEU A 159 -4.43 5.15 -11.34
C LEU A 159 -5.79 5.76 -11.68
N GLU A 160 -6.26 5.51 -12.90
CA GLU A 160 -7.59 5.88 -13.37
C GLU A 160 -8.41 4.65 -13.72
N VAL A 161 -9.73 4.76 -13.57
CA VAL A 161 -10.63 3.68 -13.96
C VAL A 161 -10.87 3.74 -15.46
N ASP A 162 -10.49 2.68 -16.18
CA ASP A 162 -10.84 2.46 -17.58
C ASP A 162 -11.95 1.41 -17.67
N ALA A 163 -13.14 1.84 -18.08
CA ALA A 163 -14.31 0.98 -18.16
C ALA A 163 -14.13 -0.20 -19.13
N SER A 164 -13.37 -0.01 -20.20
CA SER A 164 -13.12 -1.07 -21.20
C SER A 164 -12.20 -2.15 -20.63
N GLU A 165 -11.12 -1.76 -19.91
CA GLU A 165 -10.25 -2.70 -19.22
C GLU A 165 -11.01 -3.45 -18.12
N LEU A 166 -11.80 -2.73 -17.31
CA LEU A 166 -12.61 -3.34 -16.24
C LEU A 166 -13.59 -4.37 -16.81
N ALA A 167 -14.32 -4.02 -17.87
CA ALA A 167 -15.27 -4.95 -18.51
C ALA A 167 -14.55 -6.20 -19.06
N SER A 168 -13.38 -6.02 -19.65
CA SER A 168 -12.59 -7.13 -20.18
C SER A 168 -12.04 -8.01 -19.05
N TRP A 169 -11.55 -7.41 -17.97
CA TRP A 169 -11.08 -8.13 -16.79
C TRP A 169 -12.21 -8.96 -16.14
N LEU A 170 -13.39 -8.38 -15.96
CA LEU A 170 -14.55 -9.10 -15.41
C LEU A 170 -14.88 -10.36 -16.21
N LEU A 171 -14.81 -10.30 -17.53
CA LEU A 171 -15.04 -11.47 -18.40
C LEU A 171 -13.97 -12.54 -18.20
N THR A 172 -12.70 -12.14 -18.06
CA THR A 172 -11.60 -13.09 -17.83
C THR A 172 -11.67 -13.75 -16.45
N GLN A 173 -12.27 -13.08 -15.47
CA GLN A 173 -12.49 -13.62 -14.13
C GLN A 173 -13.79 -14.45 -14.01
N GLY A 174 -14.54 -14.63 -15.12
CA GLY A 174 -15.77 -15.42 -15.13
C GLY A 174 -16.98 -14.72 -14.51
N TYR A 175 -16.95 -13.40 -14.36
CA TYR A 175 -18.13 -12.63 -13.92
C TYR A 175 -19.22 -12.64 -14.98
N ASN A 176 -20.46 -12.33 -14.55
CA ASN A 176 -21.61 -12.31 -15.46
C ASN A 176 -21.38 -11.36 -16.64
N PRO A 177 -21.48 -11.83 -17.89
CA PRO A 177 -21.27 -11.01 -19.10
C PRO A 177 -22.19 -9.79 -19.19
N ILE A 178 -23.37 -9.84 -18.57
CA ILE A 178 -24.31 -8.71 -18.51
C ILE A 178 -23.66 -7.52 -17.79
N LEU A 179 -22.91 -7.77 -16.71
CA LEU A 179 -22.20 -6.72 -16.00
C LEU A 179 -21.14 -6.04 -16.88
N ALA A 180 -20.36 -6.81 -17.61
CA ALA A 180 -19.38 -6.28 -18.55
C ALA A 180 -20.03 -5.49 -19.69
N ALA A 181 -21.18 -5.96 -20.19
CA ALA A 181 -21.97 -5.25 -21.21
C ALA A 181 -22.52 -3.93 -20.65
N PHE A 182 -23.04 -3.93 -19.43
CA PHE A 182 -23.52 -2.72 -18.75
C PHE A 182 -22.42 -1.67 -18.61
N ILE A 183 -21.24 -2.07 -18.13
CA ILE A 183 -20.08 -1.19 -17.96
C ILE A 183 -19.65 -0.56 -19.29
N ARG A 184 -19.67 -1.32 -20.38
CA ARG A 184 -19.37 -0.80 -21.72
C ARG A 184 -20.44 0.15 -22.25
N TRP A 185 -21.71 -0.10 -21.90
CA TRP A 185 -22.83 0.76 -22.30
C TRP A 185 -22.85 2.07 -21.52
N LYS A 186 -22.52 2.01 -20.21
CA LYS A 186 -22.48 3.18 -19.31
C LYS A 186 -21.13 3.32 -18.62
N PRO A 187 -20.09 3.71 -19.34
CA PRO A 187 -18.73 3.77 -18.79
C PRO A 187 -18.56 4.81 -17.67
N ASP A 188 -19.40 5.82 -17.61
CA ASP A 188 -19.33 6.85 -16.59
C ASP A 188 -19.86 6.39 -15.21
N GLU A 189 -20.72 5.37 -15.19
CA GLU A 189 -21.28 4.82 -13.95
C GLU A 189 -20.24 4.04 -13.12
N VAL A 190 -19.09 3.67 -13.70
CA VAL A 190 -17.99 3.00 -12.98
C VAL A 190 -16.96 3.98 -12.43
N ARG A 191 -17.11 5.27 -12.74
CA ARG A 191 -16.23 6.31 -12.22
C ARG A 191 -16.75 6.81 -10.87
N PHE A 192 -15.88 6.88 -9.89
CA PHE A 192 -16.22 7.50 -8.62
C PHE A 192 -16.49 9.00 -8.84
N ASP A 193 -17.68 9.44 -8.45
CA ASP A 193 -18.04 10.86 -8.41
C ASP A 193 -18.35 11.27 -6.96
N ALA A 194 -17.45 12.05 -6.35
CA ALA A 194 -17.60 12.57 -4.99
C ALA A 194 -18.84 13.45 -4.79
N LYS A 195 -19.46 13.93 -5.88
CA LYS A 195 -20.70 14.74 -5.84
C LYS A 195 -21.95 13.86 -5.90
N ASN A 196 -21.84 12.61 -6.29
CA ASN A 196 -22.97 11.69 -6.34
C ASN A 196 -23.35 11.23 -4.93
N GLU A 197 -24.57 11.58 -4.49
CA GLU A 197 -25.07 11.26 -3.15
C GLU A 197 -25.24 9.75 -2.91
N PHE A 198 -25.45 8.97 -3.97
CA PHE A 198 -25.57 7.51 -3.89
C PHE A 198 -24.21 6.79 -3.77
N GLN A 199 -23.11 7.51 -3.94
CA GLN A 199 -21.75 6.97 -3.80
C GLN A 199 -21.07 7.39 -2.48
N LYS A 200 -21.82 8.11 -1.64
CA LYS A 200 -21.40 8.47 -0.28
C LYS A 200 -21.88 7.40 0.69
#